data_3d989fd794395ac40f781512568a0a3d
#
_entry.id   3d989fd794395ac40f781512568a0a3d
#
_cell.length_a   1.000
_cell.length_b   1.000
_cell.length_c   1.000
_cell.angle_alpha   90.00
_cell.angle_beta   90.00
_cell.angle_gamma   90.00
#
_symmetry.space_group_name_H-M   'P 1'
#
loop_
_entity.id
_entity.type
_entity.pdbx_description
1 polymer ?
#
loop_
_entity_poly.entity_id
_entity_poly.type
_entity_poly.pdbx_seq_one_letter_code
_entity_poly.pdbx_strand_id
1 'polypeptide(L)'
;MEIIHLRQTLPQVFADRDAITSDVWHQDLVLRKGERYLIEAASGTGKSSLCSYIYGYRRDYQGIINFDERNIRSLSIHEWVELRKHSLSMLFQELRIFPELTALENVQLKNRLTNYKKKKEI
;
A
#
# COMPACT_ATOMS: atom_id res chain seq x y z
N MET A 1 10.96 -7.64 2.89
CA MET A 1 10.78 -6.19 3.14
C MET A 1 10.69 -5.92 4.62
N GLU A 2 11.55 -5.09 5.15
CA GLU A 2 11.63 -4.80 6.58
C GLU A 2 11.14 -3.39 6.93
N ILE A 3 11.31 -2.45 6.01
CA ILE A 3 11.01 -1.03 6.23
C ILE A 3 10.30 -0.45 5.00
N ILE A 4 9.29 0.39 5.26
CA ILE A 4 8.76 1.33 4.27
C ILE A 4 9.15 2.72 4.76
N HIS A 5 9.90 3.44 3.95
CA HIS A 5 10.41 4.77 4.29
C HIS A 5 9.81 5.82 3.35
N LEU A 6 8.99 6.71 3.93
CA LEU A 6 8.48 7.89 3.22
C LEU A 6 9.39 9.07 3.54
N ARG A 7 9.94 9.70 2.50
CA ARG A 7 10.87 10.82 2.64
C ARG A 7 10.27 12.03 1.95
N GLN A 8 9.76 12.99 2.74
CA GLN A 8 9.14 14.21 2.24
C GLN A 8 8.06 13.92 1.20
N THR A 9 7.28 12.89 1.41
CA THR A 9 6.24 12.45 0.48
C THR A 9 5.00 13.31 0.64
N LEU A 10 4.41 13.71 -0.48
CA LEU A 10 3.22 14.55 -0.50
C LEU A 10 2.40 14.25 -1.75
N PRO A 11 1.08 14.04 -1.65
CA PRO A 11 0.23 13.97 -2.84
C PRO A 11 0.37 15.25 -3.68
N GLN A 12 0.46 15.11 -4.99
CA GLN A 12 0.63 16.27 -5.88
C GLN A 12 -0.52 17.27 -5.77
N VAL A 13 -1.73 16.80 -5.47
CA VAL A 13 -2.89 17.67 -5.27
C VAL A 13 -2.73 18.64 -4.09
N PHE A 14 -1.80 18.37 -3.19
CA PHE A 14 -1.51 19.22 -2.04
C PHE A 14 -0.27 20.10 -2.21
N ALA A 15 0.41 20.01 -3.36
CA ALA A 15 1.68 20.68 -3.60
C ALA A 15 1.59 22.22 -3.51
N ASP A 16 0.43 22.78 -3.85
CA ASP A 16 0.20 24.22 -3.85
C ASP A 16 -0.27 24.77 -2.49
N ARG A 17 -0.40 23.93 -1.48
CA ARG A 17 -0.82 24.36 -0.15
C ARG A 17 0.37 24.89 0.65
N ASP A 18 0.24 26.12 1.17
CA ASP A 18 1.33 26.83 1.86
C ASP A 18 1.70 26.21 3.21
N ALA A 19 0.73 25.63 3.91
CA ALA A 19 0.98 25.01 5.21
C ALA A 19 0.22 23.71 5.33
N ILE A 20 0.96 22.62 5.51
CA ILE A 20 0.38 21.30 5.77
C ILE A 20 0.90 20.86 7.14
N THR A 21 -0.03 20.68 8.08
CA THR A 21 0.27 20.08 9.37
C THR A 21 -0.03 18.60 9.30
N SER A 22 1.00 17.76 9.31
CA SER A 22 0.87 16.32 9.18
C SER A 22 2.06 15.63 9.81
N ASP A 23 1.81 14.46 10.39
CA ASP A 23 2.86 13.56 10.86
C ASP A 23 3.36 12.63 9.77
N VAL A 24 2.71 12.62 8.60
CA VAL A 24 3.01 11.75 7.47
C VAL A 24 3.55 12.54 6.28
N TRP A 25 2.78 13.56 5.83
CA TRP A 25 3.15 14.34 4.65
C TRP A 25 4.26 15.34 4.97
N HIS A 26 5.21 15.46 4.05
CA HIS A 26 6.41 16.29 4.19
C HIS A 26 7.27 15.94 5.41
N GLN A 27 7.21 14.71 5.86
CA GLN A 27 7.98 14.20 6.98
C GLN A 27 8.84 13.01 6.57
N ASP A 28 9.81 12.68 7.40
CA ASP A 28 10.50 11.41 7.34
C ASP A 28 9.74 10.41 8.21
N LEU A 29 9.06 9.48 7.56
CA LEU A 29 8.27 8.45 8.26
C LEU A 29 8.80 7.07 7.90
N VAL A 30 9.10 6.29 8.93
CA VAL A 30 9.55 4.91 8.77
C VAL A 30 8.50 3.98 9.36
N LEU A 31 7.99 3.09 8.53
CA LEU A 31 7.10 2.00 8.96
C LEU A 31 7.90 0.71 9.01
N ARG A 32 7.91 0.05 10.17
CA ARG A 32 8.75 -1.13 10.41
C ARG A 32 7.92 -2.40 10.44
N LYS A 33 8.49 -3.47 9.91
CA LYS A 33 7.88 -4.80 9.95
C LYS A 33 7.60 -5.21 11.40
N GLY A 34 6.45 -5.83 11.61
CA GLY A 34 6.01 -6.30 12.92
C GLY A 34 5.31 -5.25 13.77
N GLU A 35 5.38 -3.98 13.40
CA GLU A 35 4.67 -2.91 14.09
C GLU A 35 3.30 -2.65 13.46
N ARG A 36 2.43 -2.06 14.24
CA ARG A 36 1.08 -1.66 13.80
C ARG A 36 0.96 -0.15 13.91
N TYR A 37 0.41 0.46 12.86
CA TYR A 37 0.26 1.90 12.76
C TYR A 37 -1.20 2.26 12.53
N LEU A 38 -1.68 3.26 13.24
CA LEU A 38 -2.99 3.87 13.01
C LEU A 38 -2.81 5.22 12.32
N ILE A 39 -3.40 5.35 11.14
CA ILE A 39 -3.39 6.62 10.40
C ILE A 39 -4.75 7.28 10.58
N GLU A 40 -4.74 8.41 11.29
CA GLU A 40 -5.93 9.20 11.55
C GLU A 40 -5.87 10.51 10.76
N ALA A 41 -6.95 10.83 10.08
CA ALA A 41 -7.07 12.09 9.38
C ALA A 41 -8.52 12.38 9.02
N ALA A 42 -8.83 13.65 8.81
CA ALA A 42 -10.12 14.05 8.27
C ALA A 42 -10.30 13.51 6.84
N SER A 43 -11.54 13.35 6.41
CA SER A 43 -11.85 12.94 5.05
C SER A 43 -11.23 13.89 4.03
N GLY A 44 -10.69 13.36 2.94
CA GLY A 44 -10.08 14.15 1.88
C GLY A 44 -8.64 14.62 2.16
N THR A 45 -8.00 14.12 3.20
CA THR A 45 -6.62 14.50 3.56
C THR A 45 -5.55 13.50 3.11
N GLY A 46 -5.92 12.50 2.31
CA GLY A 46 -4.97 11.64 1.64
C GLY A 46 -4.74 10.26 2.25
N LYS A 47 -5.57 9.78 3.18
CA LYS A 47 -5.42 8.43 3.76
C LYS A 47 -5.44 7.34 2.71
N SER A 48 -6.43 7.37 1.82
CA SER A 48 -6.55 6.40 0.72
C SER A 48 -5.42 6.55 -0.28
N SER A 49 -4.95 7.77 -0.50
CA SER A 49 -3.81 8.04 -1.37
C SER A 49 -2.54 7.39 -0.84
N LEU A 50 -2.28 7.48 0.46
CA LEU A 50 -1.11 6.84 1.08
C LEU A 50 -1.10 5.33 0.81
N CYS A 51 -2.22 4.65 1.04
CA CYS A 51 -2.34 3.22 0.78
C CYS A 51 -2.14 2.91 -0.71
N SER A 52 -2.70 3.73 -1.59
CA SER A 52 -2.57 3.54 -3.04
C SER A 52 -1.14 3.73 -3.53
N TYR A 53 -0.39 4.66 -2.95
CA TYR A 53 1.03 4.85 -3.27
C TYR A 53 1.87 3.66 -2.84
N ILE A 54 1.68 3.19 -1.61
CA ILE A 54 2.42 2.04 -1.08
C ILE A 54 2.09 0.77 -1.86
N TYR A 55 0.83 0.57 -2.24
CA TYR A 55 0.42 -0.61 -3.02
C TYR A 55 0.75 -0.50 -4.50
N GLY A 56 1.19 0.67 -4.97
CA GLY A 56 1.60 0.88 -6.36
C GLY A 56 0.47 1.18 -7.33
N TYR A 57 -0.72 1.54 -6.86
CA TYR A 57 -1.82 1.93 -7.73
C TYR A 57 -1.70 3.33 -8.27
N ARG A 58 -1.08 4.24 -7.52
CA ARG A 58 -0.93 5.64 -7.89
C ARG A 58 0.52 6.08 -7.73
N ARG A 59 0.92 7.02 -8.56
CA ARG A 59 2.28 7.57 -8.56
C ARG A 59 2.29 9.10 -8.50
N ASP A 60 1.15 9.72 -8.29
CA ASP A 60 0.98 11.18 -8.28
C ASP A 60 1.35 11.78 -6.92
N TYR A 61 2.57 11.54 -6.50
CA TYR A 61 3.14 12.10 -5.28
C TYR A 61 4.50 12.74 -5.56
N GLN A 62 4.88 13.70 -4.73
CA GLN A 62 6.23 14.24 -4.64
C GLN A 62 6.99 13.52 -3.53
N GLY A 63 8.32 13.64 -3.54
CA GLY A 63 9.17 12.98 -2.56
C GLY A 63 9.52 11.55 -2.95
N ILE A 64 10.00 10.80 -1.98
CA ILE A 64 10.54 9.46 -2.19
C ILE A 64 9.85 8.47 -1.27
N ILE A 65 9.46 7.33 -1.82
CA ILE A 65 9.02 6.17 -1.04
C ILE A 65 9.98 5.03 -1.35
N ASN A 66 10.61 4.48 -0.31
CA ASN A 66 11.50 3.33 -0.44
C ASN A 66 10.93 2.11 0.26
N PHE A 67 11.09 0.96 -0.36
CA PHE A 67 10.98 -0.35 0.29
C PHE A 67 12.40 -0.82 0.58
N ASP A 68 12.73 -0.88 1.87
CA ASP A 68 14.10 -1.01 2.33
C ASP A 68 14.95 0.13 1.73
N GLU A 69 15.94 -0.14 0.93
CA GLU A 69 16.77 0.88 0.30
C GLU A 69 16.37 1.20 -1.14
N ARG A 70 15.31 0.58 -1.65
CA ARG A 70 14.91 0.70 -3.04
C ARG A 70 13.76 1.65 -3.26
N ASN A 71 13.95 2.66 -4.10
CA ASN A 71 12.90 3.57 -4.51
C ASN A 71 11.83 2.81 -5.31
N ILE A 72 10.57 2.90 -4.88
CA ILE A 72 9.48 2.15 -5.51
C ILE A 72 9.19 2.59 -6.94
N ARG A 73 9.61 3.78 -7.35
CA ARG A 73 9.49 4.22 -8.76
C ARG A 73 10.39 3.42 -9.69
N SER A 74 11.42 2.76 -9.16
CA SER A 74 12.33 1.93 -9.95
C SER A 74 11.85 0.49 -10.12
N LEU A 75 10.76 0.11 -9.45
CA LEU A 75 10.25 -1.26 -9.52
C LEU A 75 9.61 -1.53 -10.89
N SER A 76 9.94 -2.70 -11.46
CA SER A 76 9.30 -3.20 -12.68
C SER A 76 7.90 -3.74 -12.39
N ILE A 77 7.12 -3.96 -13.43
CA ILE A 77 5.80 -4.59 -13.30
C ILE A 77 5.94 -5.98 -12.66
N HIS A 78 6.93 -6.76 -13.07
CA HIS A 78 7.17 -8.08 -12.50
C HIS A 78 7.50 -8.01 -11.00
N GLU A 79 8.32 -7.07 -10.59
CA GLU A 79 8.66 -6.87 -9.18
C GLU A 79 7.44 -6.46 -8.36
N TRP A 80 6.58 -5.61 -8.88
CA TRP A 80 5.31 -5.26 -8.24
C TRP A 80 4.39 -6.47 -8.08
N VAL A 81 4.31 -7.33 -9.10
CA VAL A 81 3.52 -8.56 -9.03
C VAL A 81 4.02 -9.44 -7.88
N GLU A 82 5.33 -9.65 -7.79
CA GLU A 82 5.92 -10.46 -6.71
C GLU A 82 5.68 -9.85 -5.32
N LEU A 83 5.80 -8.54 -5.18
CA LEU A 83 5.51 -7.86 -3.92
C LEU A 83 4.06 -8.05 -3.50
N ARG A 84 3.11 -7.91 -4.42
CA ARG A 84 1.69 -8.09 -4.12
C ARG A 84 1.31 -9.54 -3.84
N LYS A 85 2.05 -10.49 -4.38
CA LYS A 85 1.84 -11.90 -4.06
C LYS A 85 2.30 -12.26 -2.64
N HIS A 86 3.44 -11.74 -2.21
CA HIS A 86 4.15 -12.26 -1.04
C HIS A 86 4.35 -11.27 0.11
N SER A 87 4.35 -9.98 -0.15
CA SER A 87 4.74 -8.97 0.84
C SER A 87 3.70 -7.92 1.14
N LEU A 88 2.82 -7.58 0.20
CA LEU A 88 1.84 -6.52 0.35
C LEU A 88 0.43 -7.03 0.16
N SER A 89 -0.47 -6.50 0.98
CA SER A 89 -1.91 -6.72 0.83
C SER A 89 -2.65 -5.43 1.14
N MET A 90 -3.74 -5.19 0.47
CA MET A 90 -4.57 -4.02 0.68
C MET A 90 -6.02 -4.42 0.82
N LEU A 91 -6.64 -3.97 1.90
CA LEU A 91 -8.08 -4.08 2.08
C LEU A 91 -8.73 -2.80 1.54
N PHE A 92 -9.57 -2.95 0.53
CA PHE A 92 -10.23 -1.81 -0.10
C PHE A 92 -11.41 -1.34 0.75
N GLN A 93 -11.72 -0.06 0.66
CA GLN A 93 -12.88 0.53 1.32
C GLN A 93 -14.18 -0.08 0.77
N GLU A 94 -14.23 -0.33 -0.53
CA GLU A 94 -15.34 -1.02 -1.18
C GLU A 94 -15.10 -2.52 -1.25
N LEU A 95 -16.15 -3.30 -1.16
CA LEU A 95 -16.07 -4.73 -1.31
C LEU A 95 -15.73 -5.08 -2.78
N ARG A 96 -14.56 -5.70 -2.98
CA ARG A 96 -14.08 -6.08 -4.31
C ARG A 96 -14.00 -7.58 -4.43
N ILE A 97 -15.15 -8.19 -4.65
CA ILE A 97 -15.28 -9.63 -4.84
C ILE A 97 -15.83 -9.95 -6.22
N PHE A 98 -15.69 -11.19 -6.62
CA PHE A 98 -16.34 -11.72 -7.82
C PHE A 98 -17.70 -12.30 -7.41
N PRO A 99 -18.83 -11.65 -7.75
CA PRO A 99 -20.16 -12.07 -7.30
C PRO A 99 -20.59 -13.41 -7.88
N GLU A 100 -20.01 -13.83 -9.00
CA GLU A 100 -20.24 -15.13 -9.63
C GLU A 100 -19.53 -16.29 -8.93
N LEU A 101 -18.65 -15.99 -7.97
CA LEU A 101 -17.93 -16.99 -7.18
C LEU A 101 -18.48 -17.07 -5.77
N THR A 102 -18.32 -18.22 -5.12
CA THR A 102 -18.63 -18.38 -3.70
C THR A 102 -17.65 -17.58 -2.82
N ALA A 103 -17.99 -17.40 -1.55
CA ALA A 103 -17.08 -16.78 -0.59
C ALA A 103 -15.74 -17.54 -0.50
N LEU A 104 -15.81 -18.88 -0.44
CA LEU A 104 -14.62 -19.72 -0.39
C LEU A 104 -13.78 -19.59 -1.66
N GLU A 105 -14.41 -19.59 -2.84
CA GLU A 105 -13.71 -19.41 -4.10
C GLU A 105 -13.02 -18.05 -4.19
N ASN A 106 -13.66 -16.98 -3.70
CA ASN A 106 -13.04 -15.65 -3.62
C ASN A 106 -11.78 -15.68 -2.74
N VAL A 107 -11.83 -16.29 -1.57
CA VAL A 107 -10.69 -16.42 -0.67
C VAL A 107 -9.57 -17.24 -1.30
N GLN A 108 -9.91 -18.30 -2.02
CA GLN A 108 -8.92 -19.19 -2.65
C GLN A 108 -8.16 -18.54 -3.81
N LEU A 109 -8.69 -17.49 -4.44
CA LEU A 109 -8.04 -16.87 -5.61
C LEU A 109 -6.59 -16.52 -5.36
N LYS A 110 -6.31 -15.77 -4.30
CA LYS A 110 -4.92 -15.39 -3.98
C LYS A 110 -4.10 -16.58 -3.51
N ASN A 111 -4.71 -17.47 -2.74
CA ASN A 111 -4.01 -18.66 -2.26
C ASN A 111 -3.52 -19.55 -3.41
N ARG A 112 -4.28 -19.65 -4.48
CA ARG A 112 -3.86 -20.40 -5.69
C ARG A 112 -2.62 -19.82 -6.36
N LEU A 113 -2.42 -18.50 -6.24
CA LEU A 113 -1.23 -17.84 -6.81
C LEU A 113 0.04 -18.15 -6.02
N THR A 114 -0.08 -18.41 -4.72
CA THR A 114 1.06 -18.53 -3.81
C THR A 114 1.22 -19.92 -3.21
N ASN A 115 0.19 -20.75 -3.25
CA ASN A 115 0.11 -22.03 -2.54
C ASN A 115 0.50 -21.93 -1.07
N TYR A 116 0.18 -20.79 -0.44
CA TYR A 116 0.61 -20.50 0.93
C TYR A 116 -0.05 -21.41 1.97
N LYS A 117 -1.34 -21.71 1.78
CA LYS A 117 -2.10 -22.61 2.65
C LYS A 117 -2.71 -23.76 1.87
N LYS A 118 -2.82 -24.90 2.52
CA LYS A 118 -3.57 -26.03 1.98
C LYS A 118 -5.06 -25.69 1.96
N LYS A 119 -5.79 -26.25 1.00
CA LYS A 119 -7.22 -26.01 0.82
C LYS A 119 -8.02 -26.18 2.10
N LYS A 120 -7.66 -27.15 2.94
CA LYS A 120 -8.33 -27.42 4.23
C LYS A 120 -8.07 -26.38 5.32
N GLU A 121 -7.11 -25.47 5.13
CA GLU A 121 -6.69 -24.46 6.10
C GLU A 121 -7.35 -23.10 5.84
N ILE A 122 -8.16 -22.99 4.79
CA ILE A 122 -8.80 -21.72 4.39
C ILE A 122 -10.18 -21.59 5.04
#